data_02e783d926790d5b5b9d783d0cabc9a1
#
_entry.id   02e783d926790d5b5b9d783d0cabc9a1
#
_cell.length_a   1.000
_cell.length_b   1.000
_cell.length_c   1.000
_cell.angle_alpha   90.00
_cell.angle_beta   90.00
_cell.angle_gamma   90.00
#
_symmetry.space_group_name_H-M   'P 1'
#
loop_
_entity.id
_entity.type
_entity.pdbx_description
1 polymer ?
#
loop_
_entity_poly.entity_id
_entity_poly.type
_entity_poly.pdbx_seq_one_letter_code
_entity_poly.pdbx_strand_id
1 'polypeptide(L)'
;MAVPKSRPSTLALAFWGAHIVAVVGAIWIGWSWAALWWLAGSYAVRMFAITAGYHRYFAHRTFKTSRVFQFILALLAMSSVQQGVLWWAAHHRDHHRNSDQPDDVHSPVQRGFWWAHVAWIFAAREKGTDFDRIRDFAKYPELRWLDRNDRLIAVAWGVVLLAIGGATALVWGHFVSIVVAWHVTFCINSLAHVLGSRRYATSDDSRNNPALALLAFGEGWHNNHHHYQRSARQGFYWWEIDITYYVLKLLEAVRIVRDVEGVPRHVRDRVTAPNRSRVRAVATAAVVVPPS
;
A
#
# COMPACT_ATOMS: atom_id res chain seq x y z
N MET A 1 20.42 -17.09 -29.36
CA MET A 1 20.68 -15.69 -29.00
C MET A 1 20.84 -15.62 -27.48
N ALA A 2 21.99 -15.20 -26.96
CA ALA A 2 22.24 -15.08 -25.53
C ALA A 2 21.41 -13.90 -25.00
N VAL A 3 20.57 -14.15 -24.00
CA VAL A 3 19.85 -13.10 -23.27
C VAL A 3 20.90 -12.19 -22.61
N PRO A 4 20.92 -10.89 -22.90
CA PRO A 4 21.87 -9.99 -22.24
C PRO A 4 21.64 -10.06 -20.74
N LYS A 5 22.69 -10.36 -19.96
CA LYS A 5 22.67 -10.28 -18.50
C LYS A 5 22.44 -8.82 -18.12
N SER A 6 21.19 -8.43 -17.88
CA SER A 6 20.88 -7.10 -17.36
C SER A 6 21.52 -6.97 -15.98
N ARG A 7 22.29 -5.89 -15.76
CA ARG A 7 22.79 -5.54 -14.42
C ARG A 7 21.57 -5.36 -13.49
N PRO A 8 21.60 -5.85 -12.24
CA PRO A 8 20.52 -5.65 -11.32
C PRO A 8 20.24 -4.13 -11.21
N SER A 9 18.98 -3.74 -11.32
CA SER A 9 18.61 -2.34 -11.20
C SER A 9 18.99 -1.82 -9.79
N THR A 10 19.36 -0.55 -9.68
CA THR A 10 19.67 0.09 -8.38
C THR A 10 18.54 -0.08 -7.36
N LEU A 11 17.32 -0.23 -7.85
CA LEU A 11 16.16 -0.53 -7.03
C LEU A 11 16.20 -1.94 -6.44
N ALA A 12 16.54 -2.95 -7.24
CA ALA A 12 16.66 -4.31 -6.76
C ALA A 12 17.75 -4.42 -5.69
N LEU A 13 18.89 -3.73 -5.88
CA LEU A 13 19.94 -3.67 -4.88
C LEU A 13 19.48 -3.01 -3.59
N ALA A 14 18.75 -1.89 -3.67
CA ALA A 14 18.21 -1.20 -2.49
C ALA A 14 17.16 -2.05 -1.76
N PHE A 15 16.26 -2.70 -2.51
CA PHE A 15 15.24 -3.57 -1.96
C PHE A 15 15.84 -4.75 -1.20
N TRP A 16 16.69 -5.54 -1.84
CA TRP A 16 17.33 -6.69 -1.20
C TRP A 16 18.34 -6.27 -0.12
N GLY A 17 19.03 -5.14 -0.31
CA GLY A 17 19.89 -4.56 0.72
C GLY A 17 19.11 -4.21 1.99
N ALA A 18 17.92 -3.63 1.87
CA ALA A 18 17.06 -3.36 3.04
C ALA A 18 16.66 -4.65 3.78
N HIS A 19 16.36 -5.74 3.06
CA HIS A 19 16.05 -7.03 3.68
C HIS A 19 17.26 -7.62 4.41
N ILE A 20 18.44 -7.57 3.78
CA ILE A 20 19.67 -8.05 4.40
C ILE A 20 19.98 -7.26 5.67
N VAL A 21 19.91 -5.92 5.61
CA VAL A 21 20.15 -5.06 6.79
C VAL A 21 19.09 -5.30 7.86
N ALA A 22 17.83 -5.50 7.51
CA ALA A 22 16.76 -5.82 8.46
C ALA A 22 17.06 -7.13 9.20
N VAL A 23 17.40 -8.20 8.48
CA VAL A 23 17.65 -9.51 9.09
C VAL A 23 18.96 -9.55 9.87
N VAL A 24 20.07 -9.17 9.22
CA VAL A 24 21.41 -9.20 9.85
C VAL A 24 21.48 -8.21 11.01
N GLY A 25 20.93 -6.99 10.81
CA GLY A 25 20.89 -5.97 11.84
C GLY A 25 20.04 -6.39 13.04
N ALA A 26 18.86 -7.01 12.81
CA ALA A 26 18.02 -7.52 13.90
C ALA A 26 18.71 -8.64 14.71
N ILE A 27 19.46 -9.53 14.04
CA ILE A 27 20.25 -10.56 14.71
C ILE A 27 21.40 -9.92 15.53
N TRP A 28 22.09 -8.94 14.97
CA TRP A 28 23.23 -8.27 15.62
C TRP A 28 22.81 -7.40 16.81
N ILE A 29 21.76 -6.59 16.68
CA ILE A 29 21.24 -5.74 17.76
C ILE A 29 20.50 -6.59 18.81
N GLY A 30 19.91 -7.71 18.41
CA GLY A 30 19.03 -8.51 19.23
C GLY A 30 17.67 -7.87 19.45
N TRP A 31 16.78 -8.61 20.12
CA TRP A 31 15.49 -8.09 20.52
C TRP A 31 15.56 -7.44 21.92
N SER A 32 14.73 -6.43 22.13
CA SER A 32 14.48 -5.79 23.43
C SER A 32 13.13 -5.10 23.40
N TRP A 33 12.59 -4.71 24.56
CA TRP A 33 11.37 -3.91 24.60
C TRP A 33 11.52 -2.60 23.81
N ALA A 34 12.70 -1.95 23.87
CA ALA A 34 12.98 -0.77 23.06
C ALA A 34 12.92 -1.07 21.55
N ALA A 35 13.51 -2.20 21.11
CA ALA A 35 13.45 -2.64 19.72
C ALA A 35 11.99 -2.87 19.25
N LEU A 36 11.18 -3.55 20.06
CA LEU A 36 9.77 -3.77 19.76
C LEU A 36 8.96 -2.47 19.73
N TRP A 37 9.23 -1.52 20.61
CA TRP A 37 8.56 -0.22 20.57
C TRP A 37 8.96 0.59 19.33
N TRP A 38 10.24 0.57 18.93
CA TRP A 38 10.69 1.20 17.69
C TRP A 38 10.03 0.56 16.47
N LEU A 39 9.95 -0.77 16.42
CA LEU A 39 9.24 -1.48 15.35
C LEU A 39 7.76 -1.10 15.33
N ALA A 40 7.05 -1.30 16.43
CA ALA A 40 5.60 -1.10 16.50
C ALA A 40 5.20 0.35 16.22
N GLY A 41 5.88 1.32 16.83
CA GLY A 41 5.62 2.74 16.63
C GLY A 41 5.89 3.19 15.20
N SER A 42 7.05 2.82 14.64
CA SER A 42 7.39 3.16 13.25
C SER A 42 6.48 2.47 12.25
N TYR A 43 6.12 1.22 12.49
CA TYR A 43 5.16 0.48 11.68
C TYR A 43 3.78 1.17 11.70
N ALA A 44 3.27 1.51 12.88
CA ALA A 44 1.97 2.14 13.02
C ALA A 44 1.91 3.49 12.30
N VAL A 45 2.93 4.33 12.44
CA VAL A 45 3.03 5.62 11.74
C VAL A 45 3.07 5.41 10.22
N ARG A 46 3.90 4.50 9.72
CA ARG A 46 4.01 4.21 8.29
C ARG A 46 2.72 3.61 7.73
N MET A 47 2.16 2.61 8.41
CA MET A 47 0.93 1.97 7.95
C MET A 47 -0.23 2.96 7.91
N PHE A 48 -0.39 3.79 8.95
CA PHE A 48 -1.38 4.86 8.92
C PHE A 48 -1.11 5.84 7.76
N ALA A 49 0.12 6.24 7.53
CA ALA A 49 0.45 7.19 6.46
C ALA A 49 0.29 6.59 5.04
N ILE A 50 0.56 5.29 4.85
CA ILE A 50 0.25 4.59 3.60
C ILE A 50 -1.27 4.59 3.38
N THR A 51 -2.03 4.16 4.38
CA THR A 51 -3.46 3.92 4.25
C THR A 51 -4.27 5.21 4.25
N ALA A 52 -4.01 6.16 5.15
CA ALA A 52 -4.65 7.47 5.16
C ALA A 52 -4.08 8.41 4.09
N GLY A 53 -2.75 8.43 3.92
CA GLY A 53 -2.07 9.34 2.99
C GLY A 53 -2.10 8.85 1.56
N TYR A 54 -1.22 7.93 1.21
CA TYR A 54 -1.11 7.46 -0.18
C TYR A 54 -2.46 7.02 -0.73
N HIS A 55 -3.15 6.16 -0.01
CA HIS A 55 -4.36 5.52 -0.49
C HIS A 55 -5.59 6.41 -0.38
N ARG A 56 -6.07 6.71 0.83
CA ARG A 56 -7.38 7.38 1.01
C ARG A 56 -7.36 8.84 0.64
N TYR A 57 -6.25 9.55 0.87
CA TYR A 57 -6.15 10.98 0.54
C TYR A 57 -5.69 11.22 -0.89
N PHE A 58 -4.46 10.82 -1.24
CA PHE A 58 -3.87 11.15 -2.54
C PHE A 58 -4.47 10.36 -3.69
N ALA A 59 -4.77 9.06 -3.52
CA ALA A 59 -5.38 8.28 -4.59
C ALA A 59 -6.90 8.54 -4.68
N HIS A 60 -7.65 8.43 -3.58
CA HIS A 60 -9.12 8.42 -3.59
C HIS A 60 -9.81 9.70 -3.13
N ARG A 61 -9.11 10.63 -2.46
CA ARG A 61 -9.65 11.91 -1.99
C ARG A 61 -10.87 11.77 -1.06
N THR A 62 -10.84 10.77 -0.19
CA THR A 62 -11.96 10.40 0.68
C THR A 62 -12.16 11.35 1.87
N PHE A 63 -11.30 12.32 2.06
CA PHE A 63 -11.42 13.40 3.03
C PHE A 63 -10.65 14.64 2.56
N LYS A 64 -10.81 15.76 3.27
CA LYS A 64 -10.11 17.01 3.02
C LYS A 64 -9.23 17.41 4.19
N THR A 65 -8.18 18.18 3.90
CA THR A 65 -7.29 18.72 4.94
C THR A 65 -6.63 20.02 4.49
N SER A 66 -5.84 20.64 5.38
CA SER A 66 -5.03 21.82 5.06
C SER A 66 -3.82 21.44 4.18
N ARG A 67 -3.27 22.43 3.46
CA ARG A 67 -2.05 22.24 2.66
C ARG A 67 -0.84 21.82 3.50
N VAL A 68 -0.77 22.31 4.74
CA VAL A 68 0.29 21.94 5.69
C VAL A 68 0.16 20.46 6.06
N PHE A 69 -1.04 20.01 6.48
CA PHE A 69 -1.22 18.62 6.85
C PHE A 69 -1.11 17.68 5.64
N GLN A 70 -1.53 18.11 4.44
CA GLN A 70 -1.26 17.41 3.17
C GLN A 70 0.23 17.12 2.99
N PHE A 71 1.08 18.13 3.21
CA PHE A 71 2.53 17.98 3.10
C PHE A 71 3.09 17.03 4.17
N ILE A 72 2.65 17.16 5.43
CA ILE A 72 3.04 16.25 6.52
C ILE A 72 2.63 14.82 6.19
N LEU A 73 1.40 14.62 5.72
CA LEU A 73 0.89 13.30 5.37
C LEU A 73 1.67 12.66 4.21
N ALA A 74 2.05 13.46 3.19
CA ALA A 74 2.91 13.01 2.11
C ALA A 74 4.29 12.59 2.62
N LEU A 75 4.91 13.42 3.47
CA LEU A 75 6.23 13.16 4.05
C LEU A 75 6.22 11.88 4.90
N LEU A 76 5.21 11.70 5.75
CA LEU A 76 5.03 10.50 6.56
C LEU A 76 4.82 9.25 5.69
N ALA A 77 3.99 9.33 4.64
CA ALA A 77 3.75 8.22 3.73
C ALA A 77 5.03 7.81 2.99
N MET A 78 5.83 8.77 2.55
CA MET A 78 7.13 8.50 1.90
C MET A 78 8.17 7.88 2.82
N SER A 79 8.01 7.95 4.16
CA SER A 79 8.85 7.21 5.10
C SER A 79 8.73 5.68 4.94
N SER A 80 7.68 5.21 4.27
CA SER A 80 7.50 3.80 3.92
C SER A 80 8.38 3.30 2.78
N VAL A 81 9.09 4.20 2.10
CA VAL A 81 10.00 3.89 0.97
C VAL A 81 9.27 3.16 -0.18
N GLN A 82 8.02 3.56 -0.45
CA GLN A 82 7.19 3.02 -1.54
C GLN A 82 7.06 4.02 -2.70
N GLN A 83 8.14 4.70 -3.08
CA GLN A 83 8.21 5.73 -4.11
C GLN A 83 7.63 7.10 -3.69
N GLY A 84 7.58 8.03 -4.65
CA GLY A 84 7.01 9.35 -4.47
C GLY A 84 5.49 9.33 -4.31
N VAL A 85 4.95 10.35 -3.65
CA VAL A 85 3.53 10.44 -3.33
C VAL A 85 2.64 10.55 -4.58
N LEU A 86 3.10 11.27 -5.60
CA LEU A 86 2.35 11.42 -6.84
C LEU A 86 2.46 10.16 -7.71
N TRP A 87 3.63 9.53 -7.74
CA TRP A 87 3.84 8.27 -8.41
C TRP A 87 2.91 7.18 -7.85
N TRP A 88 2.89 7.02 -6.52
CA TRP A 88 2.07 6.01 -5.86
C TRP A 88 0.58 6.21 -6.15
N ALA A 89 0.09 7.44 -6.00
CA ALA A 89 -1.32 7.75 -6.22
C ALA A 89 -1.73 7.59 -7.71
N ALA A 90 -0.87 7.96 -8.65
CA ALA A 90 -1.13 7.79 -10.08
C ALA A 90 -1.23 6.31 -10.45
N HIS A 91 -0.29 5.48 -9.98
CA HIS A 91 -0.30 4.03 -10.22
C HIS A 91 -1.51 3.34 -9.59
N HIS A 92 -1.90 3.76 -8.39
CA HIS A 92 -3.06 3.20 -7.71
C HIS A 92 -4.39 3.56 -8.42
N ARG A 93 -4.52 4.79 -8.92
CA ARG A 93 -5.67 5.19 -9.77
C ARG A 93 -5.73 4.40 -11.07
N ASP A 94 -4.60 4.05 -11.63
CA ASP A 94 -4.51 3.24 -12.84
C ASP A 94 -4.87 1.78 -12.54
N HIS A 95 -4.43 1.23 -11.40
CA HIS A 95 -4.85 -0.07 -10.91
C HIS A 95 -6.38 -0.16 -10.79
N HIS A 96 -7.03 0.78 -10.11
CA HIS A 96 -8.50 0.76 -9.98
C HIS A 96 -9.25 0.83 -11.30
N ARG A 97 -8.69 1.47 -12.31
CA ARG A 97 -9.27 1.51 -13.65
C ARG A 97 -9.19 0.16 -14.35
N ASN A 98 -8.09 -0.56 -14.16
CA ASN A 98 -7.74 -1.75 -14.89
C ASN A 98 -7.67 -3.01 -14.01
N SER A 99 -8.20 -2.94 -12.77
CA SER A 99 -8.04 -4.00 -11.77
C SER A 99 -8.36 -5.39 -12.34
N ASP A 100 -7.36 -6.27 -12.24
CA ASP A 100 -7.37 -7.64 -12.78
C ASP A 100 -7.59 -7.76 -14.30
N GLN A 101 -7.46 -6.65 -15.05
CA GLN A 101 -7.44 -6.64 -16.51
C GLN A 101 -5.98 -6.78 -17.04
N PRO A 102 -5.79 -7.04 -18.36
CA PRO A 102 -4.45 -7.21 -18.93
C PRO A 102 -3.47 -6.06 -18.68
N ASP A 103 -3.98 -4.83 -18.54
CA ASP A 103 -3.19 -3.62 -18.29
C ASP A 103 -2.90 -3.38 -16.80
N ASP A 104 -3.44 -4.20 -15.89
CA ASP A 104 -3.12 -4.11 -14.46
C ASP A 104 -1.68 -4.55 -14.19
N VAL A 105 -0.88 -3.62 -13.69
CA VAL A 105 0.57 -3.83 -13.50
C VAL A 105 0.88 -4.89 -12.44
N HIS A 106 -0.02 -5.14 -11.49
CA HIS A 106 0.22 -6.05 -10.37
C HIS A 106 -0.90 -7.07 -10.12
N SER A 107 -1.68 -7.41 -11.15
CA SER A 107 -2.72 -8.43 -11.01
C SER A 107 -2.13 -9.83 -10.80
N PRO A 108 -2.51 -10.53 -9.72
CA PRO A 108 -2.15 -11.93 -9.54
C PRO A 108 -2.92 -12.84 -10.48
N VAL A 109 -4.08 -12.41 -10.98
CA VAL A 109 -4.90 -13.15 -11.95
C VAL A 109 -4.22 -13.20 -13.31
N GLN A 110 -3.57 -12.10 -13.72
CA GLN A 110 -2.90 -12.00 -15.01
C GLN A 110 -1.49 -12.59 -15.04
N ARG A 111 -0.73 -12.44 -13.96
CA ARG A 111 0.71 -12.74 -13.93
C ARG A 111 1.16 -13.59 -12.74
N GLY A 112 0.23 -14.06 -11.92
CA GLY A 112 0.50 -14.91 -10.77
C GLY A 112 0.88 -14.16 -9.50
N PHE A 113 0.85 -14.90 -8.38
CA PHE A 113 1.02 -14.36 -7.03
C PHE A 113 2.33 -13.60 -6.81
N TRP A 114 3.48 -14.21 -7.17
CA TRP A 114 4.79 -13.62 -6.91
C TRP A 114 5.07 -12.37 -7.72
N TRP A 115 4.50 -12.32 -8.93
CA TRP A 115 4.51 -11.09 -9.71
C TRP A 115 3.78 -9.98 -8.97
N ALA A 116 2.53 -10.20 -8.58
CA ALA A 116 1.71 -9.22 -7.88
C ALA A 116 2.28 -8.83 -6.52
N HIS A 117 2.95 -9.76 -5.82
CA HIS A 117 3.53 -9.51 -4.52
C HIS A 117 4.79 -8.62 -4.61
N VAL A 118 5.74 -8.94 -5.48
CA VAL A 118 7.05 -8.27 -5.49
C VAL A 118 7.52 -7.86 -6.89
N ALA A 119 7.44 -8.76 -7.89
CA ALA A 119 8.19 -8.56 -9.12
C ALA A 119 7.75 -7.35 -9.95
N TRP A 120 6.48 -6.97 -9.89
CA TRP A 120 5.92 -5.81 -10.59
C TRP A 120 6.61 -4.48 -10.26
N ILE A 121 7.12 -4.34 -9.01
CA ILE A 121 7.77 -3.12 -8.53
C ILE A 121 8.99 -2.76 -9.38
N PHE A 122 9.75 -3.79 -9.79
CA PHE A 122 10.95 -3.61 -10.59
C PHE A 122 10.65 -3.21 -12.04
N ALA A 123 9.49 -3.63 -12.56
CA ALA A 123 9.01 -3.27 -13.90
C ALA A 123 8.27 -1.91 -13.91
N ALA A 124 7.47 -1.62 -12.89
CA ALA A 124 6.64 -0.41 -12.84
C ALA A 124 7.45 0.88 -12.65
N ARG A 125 8.60 0.80 -11.98
CA ARG A 125 9.43 1.99 -11.71
C ARG A 125 10.03 2.60 -12.99
N GLU A 126 10.20 1.85 -14.04
CA GLU A 126 10.68 2.36 -15.31
C GLU A 126 9.67 3.34 -15.95
N LYS A 127 8.39 3.22 -15.56
CA LYS A 127 7.34 4.19 -15.92
C LYS A 127 7.36 5.32 -14.88
N GLY A 128 7.83 6.49 -15.25
CA GLY A 128 7.78 7.67 -14.38
C GLY A 128 6.38 8.01 -13.86
N THR A 129 6.26 9.08 -13.08
CA THR A 129 4.96 9.56 -12.57
C THR A 129 4.07 10.03 -13.72
N ASP A 130 2.92 9.42 -13.89
CA ASP A 130 1.88 9.89 -14.82
C ASP A 130 1.13 11.08 -14.18
N PHE A 131 1.61 12.30 -14.48
CA PHE A 131 1.02 13.51 -13.94
C PHE A 131 -0.40 13.78 -14.46
N ASP A 132 -0.81 13.20 -15.58
CA ASP A 132 -2.17 13.34 -16.10
C ASP A 132 -3.18 12.60 -15.24
N ARG A 133 -2.79 11.50 -14.62
CA ARG A 133 -3.61 10.75 -13.66
C ARG A 133 -3.79 11.46 -12.33
N ILE A 134 -2.88 12.38 -11.97
CA ILE A 134 -2.80 13.02 -10.66
C ILE A 134 -2.77 14.55 -10.74
N ARG A 135 -3.38 15.15 -11.77
CA ARG A 135 -3.38 16.62 -12.02
C ARG A 135 -3.82 17.44 -10.82
N ASP A 136 -4.77 16.92 -10.03
CA ASP A 136 -5.32 17.56 -8.85
C ASP A 136 -4.29 17.79 -7.73
N PHE A 137 -3.29 16.90 -7.59
CA PHE A 137 -2.19 17.05 -6.65
C PHE A 137 -0.86 17.47 -7.32
N ALA A 138 -0.67 17.19 -8.59
CA ALA A 138 0.52 17.61 -9.35
C ALA A 138 0.68 19.13 -9.48
N LYS A 139 -0.37 19.91 -9.21
CA LYS A 139 -0.31 21.38 -9.17
C LYS A 139 0.49 21.94 -7.99
N TYR A 140 0.73 21.15 -6.95
CA TYR A 140 1.44 21.58 -5.76
C TYR A 140 2.95 21.37 -5.93
N PRO A 141 3.77 22.43 -5.97
CA PRO A 141 5.20 22.30 -6.23
C PRO A 141 5.94 21.51 -5.18
N GLU A 142 5.54 21.60 -3.89
CA GLU A 142 6.11 20.83 -2.80
C GLU A 142 5.89 19.33 -2.95
N LEU A 143 4.73 18.89 -3.46
CA LEU A 143 4.48 17.48 -3.72
C LEU A 143 5.30 16.96 -4.90
N ARG A 144 5.49 17.78 -5.93
CA ARG A 144 6.39 17.46 -7.04
C ARG A 144 7.85 17.38 -6.60
N TRP A 145 8.24 18.25 -5.67
CA TRP A 145 9.58 18.20 -5.10
C TRP A 145 9.78 16.90 -4.29
N LEU A 146 8.85 16.55 -3.41
CA LEU A 146 8.87 15.29 -2.67
C LEU A 146 8.94 14.09 -3.62
N ASP A 147 8.08 14.05 -4.64
CA ASP A 147 8.00 12.95 -5.60
C ASP A 147 9.32 12.69 -6.33
N ARG A 148 10.04 13.78 -6.69
CA ARG A 148 11.36 13.70 -7.34
C ARG A 148 12.49 13.29 -6.40
N ASN A 149 12.32 13.52 -5.11
CA ASN A 149 13.35 13.33 -4.09
C ASN A 149 12.99 12.17 -3.13
N ASP A 150 12.27 11.17 -3.59
CA ASP A 150 11.79 10.03 -2.79
C ASP A 150 12.92 9.33 -2.02
N ARG A 151 14.08 9.14 -2.66
CA ARG A 151 15.26 8.52 -2.04
C ARG A 151 15.87 9.39 -0.93
N LEU A 152 15.91 10.70 -1.13
CA LEU A 152 16.40 11.63 -0.11
C LEU A 152 15.53 11.57 1.15
N ILE A 153 14.21 11.54 0.98
CA ILE A 153 13.27 11.42 2.10
C ILE A 153 13.45 10.08 2.84
N ALA A 154 13.63 8.98 2.10
CA ALA A 154 13.91 7.67 2.69
C ALA A 154 15.18 7.67 3.56
N VAL A 155 16.27 8.25 3.04
CA VAL A 155 17.53 8.37 3.79
C VAL A 155 17.38 9.31 4.99
N ALA A 156 16.71 10.45 4.83
CA ALA A 156 16.47 11.41 5.91
C ALA A 156 15.73 10.77 7.09
N TRP A 157 14.71 9.95 6.84
CA TRP A 157 14.03 9.19 7.89
C TRP A 157 14.96 8.22 8.63
N GLY A 158 15.84 7.52 7.93
CA GLY A 158 16.86 6.67 8.56
C GLY A 158 17.79 7.45 9.45
N VAL A 159 18.27 8.61 8.98
CA VAL A 159 19.14 9.52 9.76
C VAL A 159 18.41 10.05 11.00
N VAL A 160 17.17 10.47 10.90
CA VAL A 160 16.38 10.93 12.05
C VAL A 160 16.24 9.82 13.08
N LEU A 161 15.88 8.61 12.69
CA LEU A 161 15.73 7.49 13.63
C LEU A 161 17.08 7.10 14.26
N LEU A 162 18.17 7.13 13.49
CA LEU A 162 19.53 6.93 14.03
C LEU A 162 19.87 7.99 15.08
N ALA A 163 19.55 9.25 14.82
CA ALA A 163 19.88 10.37 15.72
C ALA A 163 19.11 10.32 17.05
N ILE A 164 17.83 9.88 17.03
CA ILE A 164 16.99 9.88 18.23
C ILE A 164 17.02 8.57 19.03
N GLY A 165 17.33 7.44 18.41
CA GLY A 165 17.27 6.12 19.06
C GLY A 165 18.45 5.20 18.73
N GLY A 166 19.50 5.75 18.13
CA GLY A 166 20.72 5.01 17.82
C GLY A 166 20.50 3.84 16.85
N ALA A 167 21.42 2.87 16.89
CA ALA A 167 21.39 1.70 16.02
C ALA A 167 20.10 0.88 16.17
N THR A 168 19.55 0.78 17.38
CA THR A 168 18.30 0.06 17.63
C THR A 168 17.13 0.67 16.86
N ALA A 169 16.97 2.00 16.88
CA ALA A 169 15.93 2.67 16.11
C ALA A 169 16.16 2.59 14.61
N LEU A 170 17.41 2.67 14.15
CA LEU A 170 17.73 2.51 12.73
C LEU A 170 17.39 1.10 12.24
N VAL A 171 17.78 0.07 12.97
CA VAL A 171 17.54 -1.31 12.54
C VAL A 171 16.05 -1.67 12.66
N TRP A 172 15.49 -1.56 13.85
CA TRP A 172 14.11 -2.00 14.11
C TRP A 172 13.07 -1.00 13.63
N GLY A 173 13.29 0.29 13.89
CA GLY A 173 12.36 1.36 13.53
C GLY A 173 12.42 1.75 12.04
N HIS A 174 13.57 1.59 11.37
CA HIS A 174 13.66 1.90 9.93
C HIS A 174 13.64 0.63 9.09
N PHE A 175 14.65 -0.21 9.12
CA PHE A 175 14.78 -1.32 8.17
C PHE A 175 13.76 -2.44 8.41
N VAL A 176 13.64 -2.97 9.63
CA VAL A 176 12.68 -4.04 9.92
C VAL A 176 11.25 -3.55 9.70
N SER A 177 10.93 -2.36 10.20
CA SER A 177 9.59 -1.76 10.03
C SER A 177 9.22 -1.51 8.56
N ILE A 178 10.17 -1.08 7.72
CA ILE A 178 9.95 -0.89 6.28
C ILE A 178 9.67 -2.23 5.60
N VAL A 179 10.50 -3.25 5.86
CA VAL A 179 10.34 -4.57 5.24
C VAL A 179 8.98 -5.17 5.63
N VAL A 180 8.59 -5.10 6.90
CA VAL A 180 7.28 -5.58 7.35
C VAL A 180 6.15 -4.80 6.66
N ALA A 181 6.24 -3.46 6.63
CA ALA A 181 5.22 -2.63 5.98
C ALA A 181 5.11 -2.91 4.46
N TRP A 182 6.22 -3.16 3.78
CA TRP A 182 6.22 -3.56 2.36
C TRP A 182 5.43 -4.84 2.14
N HIS A 183 5.77 -5.90 2.86
CA HIS A 183 5.12 -7.20 2.65
C HIS A 183 3.64 -7.17 3.03
N VAL A 184 3.25 -6.44 4.07
CA VAL A 184 1.83 -6.24 4.39
C VAL A 184 1.10 -5.47 3.28
N THR A 185 1.69 -4.40 2.75
CA THR A 185 1.12 -3.66 1.61
C THR A 185 1.06 -4.53 0.35
N PHE A 186 2.12 -5.29 0.05
CA PHE A 186 2.15 -6.19 -1.11
C PHE A 186 1.13 -7.33 -1.02
N CYS A 187 0.76 -7.74 0.20
CA CYS A 187 -0.35 -8.67 0.40
C CYS A 187 -1.70 -8.10 -0.03
N ILE A 188 -1.87 -6.77 -0.04
CA ILE A 188 -3.07 -6.17 -0.61
C ILE A 188 -3.13 -6.43 -2.12
N ASN A 189 -2.02 -6.28 -2.83
CA ASN A 189 -1.97 -6.51 -4.27
C ASN A 189 -2.08 -8.00 -4.65
N SER A 190 -1.55 -8.89 -3.82
CA SER A 190 -1.48 -10.33 -4.10
C SER A 190 -2.55 -11.12 -3.36
N LEU A 191 -2.46 -11.18 -2.02
CA LEU A 191 -3.29 -12.05 -1.20
C LEU A 191 -4.76 -11.60 -1.19
N ALA A 192 -5.03 -10.29 -1.16
CA ALA A 192 -6.39 -9.77 -1.13
C ALA A 192 -7.15 -9.91 -2.46
N HIS A 193 -6.52 -10.40 -3.53
CA HIS A 193 -7.18 -10.84 -4.76
C HIS A 193 -7.32 -12.37 -4.88
N VAL A 194 -6.73 -13.14 -3.95
CA VAL A 194 -6.72 -14.61 -4.00
C VAL A 194 -7.44 -15.23 -2.81
N LEU A 195 -7.24 -14.68 -1.60
CA LEU A 195 -7.73 -15.26 -0.35
C LEU A 195 -8.66 -14.31 0.41
N GLY A 196 -9.86 -14.76 0.71
CA GLY A 196 -10.86 -14.02 1.48
C GLY A 196 -12.27 -14.17 0.92
N SER A 197 -13.20 -13.41 1.48
CA SER A 197 -14.60 -13.41 1.08
C SER A 197 -14.89 -12.31 0.05
N ARG A 198 -15.87 -12.55 -0.83
CA ARG A 198 -16.40 -11.53 -1.74
C ARG A 198 -17.84 -11.25 -1.32
N ARG A 199 -18.09 -10.04 -0.83
CA ARG A 199 -19.44 -9.58 -0.48
C ARG A 199 -20.12 -8.95 -1.68
N TYR A 200 -19.36 -8.19 -2.45
CA TYR A 200 -19.86 -7.45 -3.59
C TYR A 200 -19.35 -8.05 -4.89
N ALA A 201 -20.18 -8.06 -5.91
CA ALA A 201 -19.82 -8.45 -7.27
C ALA A 201 -19.07 -7.29 -7.95
N THR A 202 -17.77 -7.21 -7.69
CA THR A 202 -16.86 -6.30 -8.38
C THR A 202 -16.41 -6.91 -9.72
N SER A 203 -15.89 -6.08 -10.62
CA SER A 203 -15.35 -6.51 -11.93
C SER A 203 -14.01 -7.25 -11.81
N ASP A 204 -13.38 -7.18 -10.63
CA ASP A 204 -12.11 -7.79 -10.28
C ASP A 204 -12.28 -8.93 -9.25
N ASP A 205 -11.19 -9.54 -8.83
CA ASP A 205 -11.17 -10.63 -7.84
C ASP A 205 -10.84 -10.17 -6.41
N SER A 206 -10.98 -8.87 -6.11
CA SER A 206 -10.77 -8.31 -4.77
C SER A 206 -11.60 -9.03 -3.70
N ARG A 207 -11.01 -9.23 -2.53
CA ARG A 207 -11.57 -10.00 -1.41
C ARG A 207 -11.41 -9.28 -0.09
N ASN A 208 -12.32 -9.53 0.83
CA ASN A 208 -12.24 -9.11 2.23
C ASN A 208 -11.51 -10.18 3.04
N ASN A 209 -10.43 -9.80 3.70
CA ASN A 209 -9.64 -10.64 4.58
C ASN A 209 -9.45 -9.93 5.94
N PRO A 210 -10.12 -10.39 7.02
CA PRO A 210 -10.08 -9.73 8.34
C PRO A 210 -8.68 -9.69 8.96
N ALA A 211 -7.88 -10.74 8.81
CA ALA A 211 -6.53 -10.78 9.35
C ALA A 211 -5.64 -9.73 8.65
N LEU A 212 -5.74 -9.64 7.34
CA LEU A 212 -5.03 -8.63 6.56
C LEU A 212 -5.57 -7.23 6.87
N ALA A 213 -6.87 -7.07 7.13
CA ALA A 213 -7.45 -5.79 7.53
C ALA A 213 -6.88 -5.30 8.86
N LEU A 214 -6.66 -6.18 9.81
CA LEU A 214 -6.04 -5.81 11.08
C LEU A 214 -4.58 -5.37 10.88
N LEU A 215 -3.79 -6.14 10.15
CA LEU A 215 -2.39 -5.82 9.86
C LEU A 215 -2.23 -4.54 9.03
N ALA A 216 -3.03 -4.37 8.00
CA ALA A 216 -2.98 -3.23 7.09
C ALA A 216 -3.97 -2.11 7.46
N PHE A 217 -4.35 -1.99 8.74
CA PHE A 217 -5.16 -0.90 9.30
C PHE A 217 -6.48 -0.61 8.57
N GLY A 218 -7.09 -1.65 7.98
CA GLY A 218 -8.37 -1.58 7.28
C GLY A 218 -8.31 -1.98 5.81
N GLU A 219 -7.13 -1.95 5.15
CA GLU A 219 -7.01 -2.21 3.71
C GLU A 219 -7.40 -3.65 3.30
N GLY A 220 -7.40 -4.61 4.24
CA GLY A 220 -7.86 -5.97 3.98
C GLY A 220 -9.36 -6.09 3.73
N TRP A 221 -10.17 -5.03 3.94
CA TRP A 221 -11.55 -4.93 3.45
C TRP A 221 -11.60 -4.56 1.96
N HIS A 222 -10.82 -5.24 1.16
CA HIS A 222 -10.46 -4.84 -0.19
C HIS A 222 -11.62 -4.99 -1.20
N ASN A 223 -12.48 -5.98 -1.04
CA ASN A 223 -13.69 -6.09 -1.87
C ASN A 223 -14.71 -4.98 -1.57
N ASN A 224 -14.84 -4.58 -0.29
CA ASN A 224 -15.65 -3.41 0.06
C ASN A 224 -15.10 -2.16 -0.62
N HIS A 225 -13.78 -1.96 -0.53
CA HIS A 225 -13.10 -0.81 -1.13
C HIS A 225 -13.26 -0.77 -2.65
N HIS A 226 -13.04 -1.87 -3.36
CA HIS A 226 -13.23 -1.95 -4.80
C HIS A 226 -14.69 -1.76 -5.23
N HIS A 227 -15.65 -2.12 -4.36
CA HIS A 227 -17.06 -1.81 -4.59
C HIS A 227 -17.38 -0.32 -4.46
N TYR A 228 -16.78 0.40 -3.49
CA TYR A 228 -17.02 1.83 -3.29
C TYR A 228 -15.77 2.56 -2.79
N GLN A 229 -14.96 3.01 -3.74
CA GLN A 229 -13.64 3.63 -3.52
C GLN A 229 -13.69 5.00 -2.84
N ARG A 230 -14.86 5.69 -2.88
CA ARG A 230 -15.02 7.02 -2.30
C ARG A 230 -15.12 7.03 -0.78
N SER A 231 -15.36 5.87 -0.16
CA SER A 231 -15.45 5.78 1.29
C SER A 231 -14.08 5.80 1.96
N ALA A 232 -13.90 6.69 2.94
CA ALA A 232 -12.77 6.64 3.85
C ALA A 232 -12.86 5.45 4.81
N ARG A 233 -14.06 4.87 4.99
CA ARG A 233 -14.30 3.67 5.77
C ARG A 233 -14.32 2.47 4.86
N GLN A 234 -13.33 1.58 4.97
CA GLN A 234 -13.31 0.34 4.18
C GLN A 234 -14.00 -0.82 4.90
N GLY A 235 -13.97 -0.86 6.21
CA GLY A 235 -14.84 -1.72 7.01
C GLY A 235 -16.26 -1.17 7.06
N PHE A 236 -17.15 -1.60 6.14
CA PHE A 236 -18.49 -1.02 5.96
C PHE A 236 -19.44 -1.27 7.13
N TYR A 237 -19.19 -2.32 7.91
CA TYR A 237 -19.99 -2.69 9.06
C TYR A 237 -19.23 -2.43 10.37
N TRP A 238 -19.93 -2.34 11.50
CA TRP A 238 -19.33 -2.00 12.78
C TRP A 238 -18.31 -3.03 13.29
N TRP A 239 -18.48 -4.31 12.91
CA TRP A 239 -17.55 -5.40 13.26
C TRP A 239 -16.34 -5.51 12.32
N GLU A 240 -16.34 -4.78 11.24
CA GLU A 240 -15.23 -4.69 10.30
C GLU A 240 -14.26 -3.61 10.78
N ILE A 241 -13.26 -4.02 11.55
CA ILE A 241 -12.30 -3.12 12.17
C ILE A 241 -11.50 -2.40 11.08
N ASP A 242 -11.50 -1.07 11.13
CA ASP A 242 -10.77 -0.18 10.24
C ASP A 242 -10.05 0.89 11.07
N ILE A 243 -8.82 0.57 11.48
CA ILE A 243 -8.02 1.42 12.38
C ILE A 243 -7.78 2.79 11.77
N THR A 244 -7.47 2.85 10.48
CA THR A 244 -7.25 4.11 9.76
C THR A 244 -8.48 5.01 9.82
N TYR A 245 -9.66 4.47 9.59
CA TYR A 245 -10.90 5.23 9.68
C TYR A 245 -11.13 5.79 11.08
N TYR A 246 -10.87 5.00 12.12
CA TYR A 246 -11.03 5.48 13.50
C TYR A 246 -10.07 6.64 13.82
N VAL A 247 -8.80 6.55 13.38
CA VAL A 247 -7.84 7.66 13.52
C VAL A 247 -8.28 8.88 12.71
N LEU A 248 -8.79 8.70 11.48
CA LEU A 248 -9.32 9.81 10.69
C LEU A 248 -10.51 10.49 11.38
N LYS A 249 -11.39 9.74 12.04
CA LYS A 249 -12.50 10.32 12.83
C LYS A 249 -12.02 11.11 14.06
N LEU A 250 -10.95 10.66 14.72
CA LEU A 250 -10.30 11.45 15.79
C LEU A 250 -9.69 12.74 15.23
N LEU A 251 -9.00 12.68 14.09
CA LEU A 251 -8.44 13.87 13.43
C LEU A 251 -9.54 14.83 12.93
N GLU A 252 -10.71 14.31 12.54
CA GLU A 252 -11.87 15.11 12.16
C GLU A 252 -12.46 15.82 13.38
N ALA A 253 -12.58 15.13 14.51
CA ALA A 253 -13.09 15.72 15.76
C ALA A 253 -12.24 16.91 16.23
N VAL A 254 -10.91 16.86 16.03
CA VAL A 254 -9.98 17.96 16.33
C VAL A 254 -9.73 18.89 15.11
N ARG A 255 -10.52 18.76 14.05
CA ARG A 255 -10.52 19.62 12.85
C ARG A 255 -9.21 19.66 12.06
N ILE A 256 -8.35 18.68 12.19
CA ILE A 256 -7.15 18.50 11.35
C ILE A 256 -7.55 18.02 9.96
N VAL A 257 -8.52 17.11 9.89
CA VAL A 257 -9.17 16.69 8.65
C VAL A 257 -10.67 17.04 8.69
N ARG A 258 -11.33 17.02 7.53
CA ARG A 258 -12.77 17.29 7.40
C ARG A 258 -13.36 16.49 6.25
N ASP A 259 -14.67 16.40 6.20
CA ASP A 259 -15.42 15.71 5.14
C ASP A 259 -14.93 14.25 4.97
N VAL A 260 -14.79 13.53 6.08
CA VAL A 260 -14.39 12.11 6.06
C VAL A 260 -15.57 11.29 5.53
N GLU A 261 -15.51 10.92 4.25
CA GLU A 261 -16.60 10.25 3.54
C GLU A 261 -16.84 8.84 4.07
N GLY A 262 -18.09 8.51 4.37
CA GLY A 262 -18.53 7.16 4.73
C GLY A 262 -19.18 6.45 3.55
N VAL A 263 -19.56 5.18 3.76
CA VAL A 263 -20.32 4.44 2.76
C VAL A 263 -21.83 4.74 2.91
N PRO A 264 -22.54 5.16 1.86
CA PRO A 264 -23.98 5.32 1.89
C PRO A 264 -24.71 3.99 2.12
N ARG A 265 -25.80 3.99 2.90
CA ARG A 265 -26.57 2.76 3.20
C ARG A 265 -26.99 2.00 1.94
N HIS A 266 -27.50 2.69 0.94
CA HIS A 266 -27.94 2.07 -0.32
C HIS A 266 -26.80 1.41 -1.12
N VAL A 267 -25.56 1.84 -0.93
CA VAL A 267 -24.37 1.20 -1.52
C VAL A 267 -23.95 -0.02 -0.70
N ARG A 268 -23.88 0.17 0.63
CA ARG A 268 -23.47 -0.89 1.56
C ARG A 268 -24.41 -2.11 1.50
N ASP A 269 -25.71 -1.85 1.41
CA ASP A 269 -26.72 -2.88 1.52
C ASP A 269 -27.02 -3.58 0.17
N ARG A 270 -26.37 -3.16 -0.92
CA ARG A 270 -26.38 -3.84 -2.22
C ARG A 270 -25.48 -5.07 -2.22
N VAL A 271 -25.78 -6.04 -1.39
CA VAL A 271 -25.08 -7.32 -1.39
C VAL A 271 -25.50 -8.12 -2.62
N THR A 272 -24.63 -8.29 -3.59
CA THR A 272 -24.85 -9.16 -4.76
C THR A 272 -24.00 -10.40 -4.58
N ALA A 273 -24.63 -11.58 -4.62
CA ALA A 273 -23.89 -12.83 -4.56
C ALA A 273 -22.85 -12.92 -5.71
N PRO A 274 -21.60 -13.26 -5.44
CA PRO A 274 -20.58 -13.35 -6.47
C PRO A 274 -20.96 -14.39 -7.52
N ASN A 275 -20.78 -14.09 -8.78
CA ASN A 275 -20.98 -15.05 -9.86
C ASN A 275 -19.94 -16.18 -9.74
N ARG A 276 -20.32 -17.36 -9.27
CA ARG A 276 -19.46 -18.52 -9.03
C ARG A 276 -18.78 -19.09 -10.28
N SER A 277 -19.26 -18.71 -11.48
CA SER A 277 -18.73 -19.26 -12.75
C SER A 277 -17.31 -18.78 -13.10
N ARG A 278 -16.88 -17.58 -12.66
CA ARG A 278 -15.51 -17.09 -12.91
C ARG A 278 -14.45 -17.77 -12.02
N VAL A 279 -14.80 -18.21 -10.82
CA VAL A 279 -13.85 -18.86 -9.89
C VAL A 279 -13.37 -20.22 -10.43
N ARG A 280 -14.19 -20.94 -11.22
CA ARG A 280 -13.79 -22.22 -11.82
C ARG A 280 -12.82 -22.09 -12.99
N ALA A 281 -12.92 -21.04 -13.79
CA ALA A 281 -12.06 -20.83 -14.96
C ALA A 281 -10.59 -20.57 -14.57
N VAL A 282 -10.34 -19.86 -13.46
CA VAL A 282 -8.98 -19.56 -12.97
C VAL A 282 -8.31 -20.79 -12.36
N ALA A 283 -9.06 -21.66 -11.67
CA ALA A 283 -8.52 -22.90 -11.12
C ALA A 283 -8.12 -23.90 -12.22
N THR A 284 -8.78 -23.87 -13.38
CA THR A 284 -8.46 -24.77 -14.50
C THR A 284 -7.28 -24.27 -15.34
N ALA A 285 -7.06 -22.96 -15.43
CA ALA A 285 -5.94 -22.37 -16.16
C ALA A 285 -4.59 -22.50 -15.42
N ALA A 286 -4.61 -22.69 -14.11
CA ALA A 286 -3.39 -22.83 -13.29
C ALA A 286 -2.74 -24.24 -13.37
N VAL A 287 -3.37 -25.19 -14.06
CA VAL A 287 -2.90 -26.60 -14.15
C VAL A 287 -2.28 -26.95 -15.49
N VAL A 288 -2.28 -26.04 -16.49
CA VAL A 288 -1.63 -26.32 -17.77
C VAL A 288 -0.14 -25.93 -17.68
N VAL A 289 0.69 -26.85 -17.23
CA VAL A 289 2.14 -26.84 -17.44
C VAL A 289 2.37 -27.31 -18.90
N PRO A 290 3.03 -26.52 -19.78
CA PRO A 290 3.37 -27.00 -21.11
C PRO A 290 4.38 -28.14 -21.00
N PRO A 291 4.29 -29.20 -21.82
CA PRO A 291 5.27 -30.27 -21.84
C PRO A 291 6.62 -29.73 -22.32
N SER A 292 7.69 -30.30 -21.74
CA SER A 292 9.12 -30.08 -21.94
C SER A 292 9.57 -29.99 -23.40
#